data_4725a1e2b1d8af046577a2540e4dc2ab
#
_entry.id   4725a1e2b1d8af046577a2540e4dc2ab
#
_cell.length_a   1.000
_cell.length_b   1.000
_cell.length_c   1.000
_cell.angle_alpha   90.00
_cell.angle_beta   90.00
_cell.angle_gamma   90.00
#
_symmetry.space_group_name_H-M   'P 1'
#
loop_
_entity.id
_entity.type
_entity.pdbx_description
1 polymer ?
#
loop_
_entity_poly.entity_id
_entity_poly.type
_entity_poly.pdbx_seq_one_letter_code
_entity_poly.pdbx_strand_id
1 'polypeptide(L)'
;MRKEFQIVDIQDITHLLFHADYDDGFIAYINGVEIMRSDNFGSSTPSYNEFTTFDKEAVMYTGGIPESKLFDVEAVQNLLQSGTNVLAVRVHNASANSSDMSSNFYLSAGIESPNFSYQSLPNWIQTPLILPHSDFKLSHGETICISDSNEILLDSVYIPLDITRYISRGRLPDGNGNWCYFNAPSPNESNSQNTCYSGITETPALDLASGWYYAAQQVAITSPINTTSYYTTNGDVPDRNDIEINGPIYVYSTSVLSVRTFSDVGQKLPSAVVDRTYIIDEDNHDLPVVSIITTENHLWDWNSGIYVMGPNASANYPYFGSNFWEPWSRKSRMEFFDGSKTKQFEAVFDLEIHGGWSRAEPQKSFRIDAKSIYTGDIEYPLIPRKPGITSFNNFNLRNGGQHSLFDRIQDAVMSRLSEG
;
A
#
# COMPACT_ATOMS: atom_id res chain seq x y z
N MET A 1 36.27 2.64 -13.61
CA MET A 1 36.94 3.22 -12.41
C MET A 1 37.54 2.14 -11.55
N ARG A 2 38.64 2.46 -10.79
CA ARG A 2 39.23 1.55 -9.79
C ARG A 2 39.65 2.36 -8.57
N LYS A 3 39.40 1.81 -7.39
CA LYS A 3 39.76 2.41 -6.09
C LYS A 3 40.35 1.32 -5.19
N GLU A 4 41.59 1.53 -4.76
CA GLU A 4 42.20 0.70 -3.73
C GLU A 4 41.81 1.18 -2.33
N PHE A 5 41.61 0.23 -1.42
CA PHE A 5 41.35 0.49 -0.01
C PHE A 5 41.99 -0.59 0.85
N GLN A 6 42.28 -0.25 2.11
CA GLN A 6 43.00 -1.12 3.04
C GLN A 6 42.03 -1.65 4.10
N ILE A 7 42.16 -2.93 4.41
CA ILE A 7 41.52 -3.59 5.53
C ILE A 7 42.58 -4.09 6.48
N VAL A 8 42.51 -3.65 7.73
CA VAL A 8 43.48 -4.03 8.76
C VAL A 8 43.19 -5.46 9.21
N ASP A 9 41.98 -5.74 9.62
CA ASP A 9 41.53 -7.07 10.00
C ASP A 9 40.14 -7.35 9.42
N ILE A 10 40.03 -8.41 8.65
CA ILE A 10 38.76 -8.82 8.04
C ILE A 10 37.77 -9.34 9.10
N GLN A 11 38.25 -9.83 10.23
CA GLN A 11 37.38 -10.35 11.30
C GLN A 11 36.56 -9.26 11.98
N ASP A 12 36.99 -8.01 11.90
CA ASP A 12 36.24 -6.86 12.42
C ASP A 12 35.06 -6.47 11.53
N ILE A 13 34.99 -6.97 10.28
CA ILE A 13 33.98 -6.59 9.32
C ILE A 13 32.81 -7.59 9.36
N THR A 14 31.62 -7.11 9.73
CA THR A 14 30.41 -7.92 9.82
C THR A 14 29.59 -7.89 8.54
N HIS A 15 29.58 -6.76 7.83
CA HIS A 15 28.78 -6.55 6.62
C HIS A 15 29.48 -5.57 5.68
N LEU A 16 29.14 -5.68 4.38
CA LEU A 16 29.41 -4.62 3.41
C LEU A 16 28.11 -4.10 2.84
N LEU A 17 28.05 -2.79 2.62
CA LEU A 17 26.94 -2.14 1.97
C LEU A 17 27.46 -1.35 0.76
N PHE A 18 27.07 -1.75 -0.43
CA PHE A 18 27.42 -1.09 -1.67
C PHE A 18 26.22 -0.28 -2.18
N HIS A 19 26.46 1.00 -2.52
CA HIS A 19 25.46 1.88 -3.12
C HIS A 19 25.92 2.29 -4.51
N ALA A 20 24.97 2.38 -5.44
CA ALA A 20 25.16 2.76 -6.82
C ALA A 20 24.12 3.81 -7.26
N ASP A 21 24.60 4.97 -7.68
CA ASP A 21 23.81 6.00 -8.37
C ASP A 21 24.48 6.26 -9.71
N TYR A 22 23.81 5.93 -10.80
CA TYR A 22 24.43 5.80 -12.11
C TYR A 22 23.46 6.16 -13.23
N ASP A 23 24.05 6.45 -14.35
CA ASP A 23 23.45 6.74 -15.65
C ASP A 23 24.27 5.97 -16.68
N ASP A 24 23.77 5.19 -17.48
CA ASP A 24 22.67 4.32 -17.75
C ASP A 24 22.81 2.96 -17.08
N GLY A 25 24.03 2.42 -17.01
CA GLY A 25 24.29 1.10 -16.46
C GLY A 25 25.67 0.93 -15.86
N PHE A 26 25.83 -0.06 -14.97
CA PHE A 26 27.12 -0.37 -14.34
C PHE A 26 27.32 -1.87 -14.06
N ILE A 27 28.59 -2.24 -13.85
CA ILE A 27 28.98 -3.52 -13.26
C ILE A 27 30.10 -3.26 -12.26
N ALA A 28 29.91 -3.68 -11.03
CA ALA A 28 30.87 -3.51 -9.93
C ALA A 28 31.53 -4.81 -9.52
N TYR A 29 32.80 -4.72 -9.18
CA TYR A 29 33.65 -5.84 -8.78
C TYR A 29 34.43 -5.49 -7.52
N ILE A 30 34.62 -6.44 -6.60
CA ILE A 30 35.62 -6.40 -5.54
C ILE A 30 36.62 -7.50 -5.80
N ASN A 31 37.91 -7.14 -5.85
CA ASN A 31 39.03 -8.07 -6.10
C ASN A 31 38.84 -8.97 -7.33
N GLY A 32 38.12 -8.45 -8.36
CA GLY A 32 37.82 -9.17 -9.60
C GLY A 32 36.55 -10.03 -9.55
N VAL A 33 35.89 -10.16 -8.42
CA VAL A 33 34.62 -10.86 -8.27
C VAL A 33 33.50 -9.85 -8.47
N GLU A 34 32.54 -10.16 -9.36
CA GLU A 34 31.37 -9.31 -9.58
C GLU A 34 30.48 -9.30 -8.35
N ILE A 35 30.11 -8.11 -7.88
CA ILE A 35 29.29 -7.93 -6.69
C ILE A 35 27.88 -7.45 -7.02
N MET A 36 27.73 -6.61 -8.06
CA MET A 36 26.44 -6.06 -8.47
C MET A 36 26.54 -5.56 -9.91
N ARG A 37 25.41 -5.62 -10.63
CA ARG A 37 25.20 -4.96 -11.92
C ARG A 37 23.80 -4.37 -11.99
N SER A 38 23.63 -3.39 -12.87
CA SER A 38 22.32 -2.84 -13.20
C SER A 38 21.46 -3.87 -13.95
N ASP A 39 20.15 -3.75 -13.84
CA ASP A 39 19.14 -4.66 -14.38
C ASP A 39 18.99 -4.61 -15.92
N ASN A 40 19.60 -3.61 -16.54
CA ASN A 40 19.58 -3.39 -17.98
C ASN A 40 20.75 -4.05 -18.75
N PHE A 41 21.41 -5.01 -18.12
CA PHE A 41 22.32 -5.94 -18.77
C PHE A 41 21.79 -7.38 -18.70
N GLY A 42 22.12 -8.17 -19.73
CA GLY A 42 21.89 -9.60 -19.69
C GLY A 42 22.81 -10.35 -18.71
N SER A 43 22.68 -11.67 -18.66
CA SER A 43 23.46 -12.53 -17.75
C SER A 43 24.92 -12.69 -18.18
N SER A 44 25.29 -12.39 -19.45
CA SER A 44 26.67 -12.44 -19.96
C SER A 44 27.47 -11.22 -19.50
N THR A 45 28.79 -11.37 -19.40
CA THR A 45 29.68 -10.22 -19.18
C THR A 45 29.71 -9.37 -20.45
N PRO A 46 29.22 -8.12 -20.43
CA PRO A 46 29.18 -7.29 -21.64
C PRO A 46 30.60 -6.92 -22.10
N SER A 47 30.73 -6.71 -23.40
CA SER A 47 31.98 -6.18 -23.98
C SER A 47 32.20 -4.72 -23.53
N TYR A 48 33.42 -4.20 -23.71
CA TYR A 48 33.76 -2.84 -23.23
C TYR A 48 32.97 -1.73 -23.93
N ASN A 49 32.43 -1.99 -25.10
CA ASN A 49 31.68 -1.07 -25.95
C ASN A 49 30.19 -1.47 -26.09
N GLU A 50 29.71 -2.36 -25.28
CA GLU A 50 28.30 -2.77 -25.28
C GLU A 50 27.45 -1.71 -24.57
N PHE A 51 26.31 -1.38 -25.17
CA PHE A 51 25.33 -0.49 -24.60
C PHE A 51 24.35 -1.24 -23.71
N THR A 52 23.69 -0.53 -22.79
CA THR A 52 22.62 -1.08 -21.99
C THR A 52 21.35 -1.32 -22.85
N THR A 53 20.44 -2.17 -22.39
CA THR A 53 19.22 -2.49 -23.15
C THR A 53 18.15 -1.40 -23.08
N PHE A 54 18.23 -0.53 -22.06
CA PHE A 54 17.40 0.67 -21.88
C PHE A 54 18.18 1.68 -21.05
N ASP A 55 17.80 2.94 -21.18
CA ASP A 55 18.33 4.08 -20.46
C ASP A 55 17.85 4.12 -19.00
N LYS A 56 18.69 4.63 -18.11
CA LYS A 56 18.40 4.80 -16.70
C LYS A 56 19.14 6.01 -16.15
N GLU A 57 18.39 6.90 -15.52
CA GLU A 57 18.89 8.14 -14.96
C GLU A 57 19.39 7.97 -13.52
N ALA A 58 20.47 8.66 -13.18
CA ALA A 58 20.91 8.83 -11.81
C ALA A 58 19.84 9.56 -10.99
N VAL A 59 19.71 9.24 -9.70
CA VAL A 59 18.60 9.76 -8.88
C VAL A 59 19.05 10.69 -7.75
N MET A 60 20.28 10.62 -7.30
CA MET A 60 20.75 11.40 -6.14
C MET A 60 20.73 12.92 -6.40
N TYR A 61 20.95 13.36 -7.62
CA TYR A 61 20.92 14.80 -7.97
C TYR A 61 19.52 15.43 -7.83
N THR A 62 18.46 14.60 -7.86
CA THR A 62 17.07 15.01 -7.61
C THR A 62 16.61 14.72 -6.18
N GLY A 63 17.52 14.29 -5.30
CA GLY A 63 17.19 13.90 -3.93
C GLY A 63 16.70 12.45 -3.78
N GLY A 64 16.81 11.64 -4.83
CA GLY A 64 16.50 10.22 -4.79
C GLY A 64 17.55 9.40 -4.03
N ILE A 65 17.21 8.15 -3.74
CA ILE A 65 18.03 7.22 -2.98
C ILE A 65 18.73 6.28 -3.97
N PRO A 66 20.08 6.10 -3.88
CA PRO A 66 20.82 5.19 -4.74
C PRO A 66 20.42 3.74 -4.51
N GLU A 67 20.55 2.90 -5.53
CA GLU A 67 20.41 1.45 -5.36
C GLU A 67 21.42 0.92 -4.36
N SER A 68 21.05 -0.09 -3.58
CA SER A 68 21.94 -0.67 -2.58
C SER A 68 21.91 -2.19 -2.57
N LYS A 69 23.04 -2.79 -2.19
CA LYS A 69 23.16 -4.22 -1.92
C LYS A 69 23.97 -4.46 -0.65
N LEU A 70 23.37 -5.22 0.24
CA LEU A 70 24.00 -5.64 1.49
C LEU A 70 24.63 -7.02 1.30
N PHE A 71 25.82 -7.20 1.87
CA PHE A 71 26.56 -8.46 1.92
C PHE A 71 26.78 -8.85 3.38
N ASP A 72 26.45 -10.08 3.72
CA ASP A 72 26.66 -10.66 5.04
C ASP A 72 28.12 -11.05 5.31
N VAL A 73 28.40 -11.57 6.49
CA VAL A 73 29.75 -11.94 6.93
C VAL A 73 30.35 -13.04 6.04
N GLU A 74 29.56 -13.98 5.53
CA GLU A 74 30.07 -15.05 4.64
C GLU A 74 30.53 -14.46 3.30
N ALA A 75 29.73 -13.59 2.72
CA ALA A 75 30.07 -12.87 1.49
C ALA A 75 31.29 -11.97 1.70
N VAL A 76 31.41 -11.27 2.85
CA VAL A 76 32.54 -10.44 3.20
C VAL A 76 33.86 -11.26 3.20
N GLN A 77 33.84 -12.41 3.85
CA GLN A 77 35.03 -13.29 3.92
C GLN A 77 35.46 -13.85 2.57
N ASN A 78 34.53 -13.99 1.63
CA ASN A 78 34.80 -14.45 0.27
C ASN A 78 35.27 -13.33 -0.68
N LEU A 79 34.90 -12.08 -0.41
CA LEU A 79 35.15 -10.93 -1.28
C LEU A 79 36.39 -10.13 -0.88
N LEU A 80 36.68 -10.04 0.41
CA LEU A 80 37.73 -9.20 0.98
C LEU A 80 38.92 -10.01 1.47
N GLN A 81 40.03 -9.32 1.63
CA GLN A 81 41.24 -9.84 2.29
C GLN A 81 41.84 -8.78 3.22
N SER A 82 42.58 -9.19 4.24
CA SER A 82 43.39 -8.26 5.00
C SER A 82 44.50 -7.68 4.10
N GLY A 83 44.71 -6.37 4.21
CA GLY A 83 45.61 -5.62 3.32
C GLY A 83 44.85 -4.91 2.18
N THR A 84 45.46 -4.87 1.01
CA THR A 84 44.93 -4.11 -0.13
C THR A 84 43.79 -4.84 -0.83
N ASN A 85 42.67 -4.15 -0.99
CA ASN A 85 41.50 -4.57 -1.78
C ASN A 85 41.23 -3.56 -2.89
N VAL A 86 40.53 -3.98 -3.95
CA VAL A 86 40.20 -3.15 -5.12
C VAL A 86 38.74 -3.19 -5.41
N LEU A 87 38.07 -2.05 -5.32
CA LEU A 87 36.77 -1.82 -5.92
C LEU A 87 36.96 -1.36 -7.36
N ALA A 88 36.38 -2.08 -8.33
CA ALA A 88 36.39 -1.72 -9.73
C ALA A 88 34.96 -1.61 -10.25
N VAL A 89 34.66 -0.54 -10.99
CA VAL A 89 33.35 -0.34 -11.59
C VAL A 89 33.52 0.02 -13.07
N ARG A 90 32.69 -0.60 -13.90
CA ARG A 90 32.48 -0.25 -15.31
C ARG A 90 31.14 0.44 -15.40
N VAL A 91 31.09 1.53 -16.19
CA VAL A 91 29.86 2.27 -16.49
C VAL A 91 29.64 2.22 -18.01
N HIS A 92 28.40 2.07 -18.43
CA HIS A 92 28.01 1.93 -19.83
C HIS A 92 26.82 2.84 -20.11
N ASN A 93 26.83 3.49 -21.28
CA ASN A 93 25.71 4.27 -21.76
C ASN A 93 24.69 3.39 -22.49
N ALA A 94 23.46 3.86 -22.66
CA ALA A 94 22.41 3.19 -23.44
C ALA A 94 22.66 3.33 -24.96
N SER A 95 23.40 4.35 -25.39
CA SER A 95 23.72 4.56 -26.81
C SER A 95 25.00 5.37 -27.00
N ALA A 96 25.51 5.38 -28.23
CA ALA A 96 26.65 6.23 -28.61
C ALA A 96 26.32 7.74 -28.60
N ASN A 97 25.04 8.11 -28.57
CA ASN A 97 24.57 9.51 -28.59
C ASN A 97 24.03 9.95 -27.22
N SER A 98 24.20 9.15 -26.18
CA SER A 98 23.88 9.57 -24.82
C SER A 98 24.70 10.82 -24.49
N SER A 99 24.04 11.86 -23.93
CA SER A 99 24.63 13.19 -23.71
C SER A 99 25.35 13.30 -22.38
N ASP A 100 25.14 12.38 -21.47
CA ASP A 100 25.57 12.40 -20.08
C ASP A 100 26.01 11.03 -19.56
N MET A 101 26.68 11.05 -18.44
CA MET A 101 27.12 9.86 -17.71
C MET A 101 27.36 10.25 -16.25
N SER A 102 26.56 9.73 -15.35
CA SER A 102 26.75 9.87 -13.91
C SER A 102 27.24 8.57 -13.28
N SER A 103 28.10 8.70 -12.27
CA SER A 103 28.63 7.52 -11.60
C SER A 103 29.10 7.82 -10.17
N ASN A 104 28.23 7.60 -9.21
CA ASN A 104 28.50 7.72 -7.79
C ASN A 104 28.38 6.35 -7.12
N PHE A 105 29.49 5.83 -6.64
CA PHE A 105 29.53 4.53 -5.98
C PHE A 105 30.14 4.65 -4.59
N TYR A 106 29.52 4.01 -3.62
CA TYR A 106 29.93 4.03 -2.23
C TYR A 106 30.01 2.61 -1.69
N LEU A 107 31.09 2.32 -0.99
CA LEU A 107 31.27 1.07 -0.25
C LEU A 107 31.43 1.40 1.22
N SER A 108 30.52 0.91 2.04
CA SER A 108 30.53 1.08 3.50
C SER A 108 30.70 -0.27 4.17
N ALA A 109 31.37 -0.31 5.30
CA ALA A 109 31.56 -1.51 6.10
C ALA A 109 30.89 -1.37 7.46
N GLY A 110 30.15 -2.40 7.87
CA GLY A 110 29.78 -2.61 9.27
C GLY A 110 30.97 -3.18 10.02
N ILE A 111 31.39 -2.52 11.09
CA ILE A 111 32.56 -2.91 11.88
C ILE A 111 32.08 -3.18 13.30
N GLU A 112 32.47 -4.33 13.86
CA GLU A 112 32.24 -4.69 15.25
C GLU A 112 33.61 -4.73 15.97
N SER A 113 34.03 -3.57 16.47
CA SER A 113 35.29 -3.46 17.22
C SER A 113 35.19 -2.39 18.29
N PRO A 114 35.61 -2.66 19.53
CA PRO A 114 35.60 -1.68 20.63
C PRO A 114 36.59 -0.51 20.42
N ASN A 115 37.47 -0.60 19.46
CA ASN A 115 38.54 0.36 19.22
C ASN A 115 38.27 1.35 18.08
N PHE A 116 37.05 1.30 17.48
CA PHE A 116 36.70 2.19 16.37
C PHE A 116 35.80 3.35 16.81
N SER A 117 36.09 4.53 16.27
CA SER A 117 35.20 5.68 16.33
C SER A 117 34.39 5.74 15.04
N TYR A 118 33.06 5.62 15.15
CA TYR A 118 32.16 5.64 14.01
C TYR A 118 31.81 7.09 13.64
N GLN A 119 31.82 7.37 12.34
CA GLN A 119 31.26 8.62 11.83
C GLN A 119 29.74 8.45 11.67
N SER A 120 28.99 9.55 11.84
CA SER A 120 27.56 9.56 11.51
C SER A 120 27.37 9.26 10.04
N LEU A 121 26.43 8.37 9.73
CA LEU A 121 26.10 8.02 8.36
C LEU A 121 25.48 9.24 7.64
N PRO A 122 25.81 9.47 6.37
CA PRO A 122 25.06 10.42 5.55
C PRO A 122 23.57 10.10 5.50
N ASN A 123 22.71 11.10 5.43
CA ASN A 123 21.25 10.94 5.47
C ASN A 123 20.66 10.06 4.34
N TRP A 124 21.40 9.90 3.24
CA TRP A 124 20.99 9.07 2.11
C TRP A 124 21.40 7.59 2.27
N ILE A 125 22.31 7.24 3.17
CA ILE A 125 22.58 5.83 3.50
C ILE A 125 21.40 5.28 4.28
N GLN A 126 20.61 4.46 3.60
CA GLN A 126 19.64 3.60 4.25
C GLN A 126 20.34 2.25 4.47
N THR A 127 20.64 1.92 5.72
CA THR A 127 20.97 0.54 6.06
C THR A 127 19.72 -0.29 5.88
N PRO A 128 19.69 -1.29 4.97
CA PRO A 128 18.57 -2.18 4.89
C PRO A 128 18.34 -2.79 6.27
N LEU A 129 17.17 -2.61 6.82
CA LEU A 129 16.74 -3.35 8.00
C LEU A 129 16.71 -4.82 7.59
N ILE A 130 17.70 -5.60 8.04
CA ILE A 130 17.65 -7.06 7.92
C ILE A 130 16.61 -7.51 8.95
N LEU A 131 15.35 -7.40 8.56
CA LEU A 131 14.29 -8.04 9.30
C LEU A 131 14.29 -9.52 8.96
N PRO A 132 14.16 -10.41 9.95
CA PRO A 132 13.85 -11.79 9.66
C PRO A 132 12.65 -11.82 8.70
N HIS A 133 12.86 -12.33 7.50
CA HIS A 133 11.85 -12.38 6.46
C HIS A 133 11.64 -13.83 6.04
N SER A 134 10.39 -14.27 6.02
CA SER A 134 10.05 -15.54 5.40
C SER A 134 9.98 -15.37 3.88
N ASP A 135 10.43 -16.36 3.13
CA ASP A 135 10.30 -16.46 1.68
C ASP A 135 8.96 -17.04 1.24
N PHE A 136 8.06 -17.27 2.18
CA PHE A 136 6.69 -17.74 1.95
C PHE A 136 5.66 -16.70 2.43
N LYS A 137 4.49 -16.72 1.81
CA LYS A 137 3.35 -15.88 2.21
C LYS A 137 2.58 -16.57 3.33
N LEU A 138 2.05 -15.75 4.22
CA LEU A 138 1.17 -16.18 5.30
C LEU A 138 -0.28 -15.84 4.94
N SER A 139 -1.17 -16.80 5.14
CA SER A 139 -2.60 -16.66 4.92
C SER A 139 -3.38 -16.81 6.22
N HIS A 140 -4.59 -16.28 6.23
CA HIS A 140 -5.52 -16.50 7.35
C HIS A 140 -5.85 -17.99 7.50
N GLY A 141 -5.98 -18.45 8.72
CA GLY A 141 -6.27 -19.86 9.03
C GLY A 141 -5.04 -20.77 9.07
N GLU A 142 -3.86 -20.26 8.80
CA GLU A 142 -2.60 -21.01 8.88
C GLU A 142 -2.00 -20.97 10.29
N THR A 143 -1.15 -21.95 10.59
CA THR A 143 -0.36 -21.99 11.83
C THR A 143 1.12 -21.84 11.48
N ILE A 144 1.77 -20.85 12.06
CA ILE A 144 3.23 -20.68 11.98
C ILE A 144 3.84 -21.50 13.12
N CYS A 145 4.85 -22.29 12.80
CA CYS A 145 5.60 -23.08 13.77
C CYS A 145 7.08 -22.78 13.68
N ILE A 146 7.76 -22.76 14.82
CA ILE A 146 9.22 -22.69 14.92
C ILE A 146 9.67 -23.99 15.60
N SER A 147 10.57 -24.72 14.96
CA SER A 147 11.18 -25.95 15.51
C SER A 147 12.70 -25.79 15.58
N ASP A 148 13.33 -26.56 16.45
CA ASP A 148 14.79 -26.68 16.48
C ASP A 148 15.31 -27.59 15.34
N SER A 149 16.63 -27.78 15.27
CA SER A 149 17.28 -28.63 14.27
C SER A 149 16.96 -30.14 14.42
N ASN A 150 16.32 -30.56 15.51
CA ASN A 150 15.85 -31.95 15.75
C ASN A 150 14.34 -32.06 15.50
N GLU A 151 13.72 -31.08 14.85
CA GLU A 151 12.28 -31.00 14.55
C GLU A 151 11.40 -30.88 15.81
N ILE A 152 11.98 -30.50 16.97
CA ILE A 152 11.20 -30.30 18.19
C ILE A 152 10.55 -28.91 18.11
N LEU A 153 9.21 -28.89 18.23
CA LEU A 153 8.42 -27.66 18.21
C LEU A 153 8.79 -26.75 19.40
N LEU A 154 9.29 -25.55 19.11
CA LEU A 154 9.64 -24.55 20.12
C LEU A 154 8.49 -23.58 20.41
N ASP A 155 7.81 -23.13 19.36
CA ASP A 155 6.64 -22.24 19.48
C ASP A 155 5.73 -22.35 18.25
N SER A 156 4.46 -21.95 18.43
CA SER A 156 3.50 -21.90 17.33
C SER A 156 2.46 -20.80 17.55
N VAL A 157 1.95 -20.25 16.45
CA VAL A 157 0.85 -19.30 16.47
C VAL A 157 -0.10 -19.55 15.31
N TYR A 158 -1.39 -19.58 15.62
CA TYR A 158 -2.45 -19.59 14.62
C TYR A 158 -2.75 -18.18 14.14
N ILE A 159 -2.89 -17.98 12.83
CA ILE A 159 -3.28 -16.69 12.22
C ILE A 159 -4.82 -16.65 12.15
N PRO A 160 -5.49 -15.81 12.95
CA PRO A 160 -6.94 -15.77 12.96
C PRO A 160 -7.54 -15.30 11.63
N LEU A 161 -8.76 -15.76 11.35
CA LEU A 161 -9.50 -15.37 10.14
C LEU A 161 -9.96 -13.91 10.17
N ASP A 162 -10.10 -13.33 11.34
CA ASP A 162 -10.64 -11.98 11.59
C ASP A 162 -9.56 -10.88 11.67
N ILE A 163 -8.27 -11.27 11.63
CA ILE A 163 -7.19 -10.27 11.65
C ILE A 163 -7.18 -9.48 10.34
N THR A 164 -7.15 -8.16 10.46
CA THR A 164 -7.11 -7.24 9.31
C THR A 164 -5.84 -6.41 9.31
N ARG A 165 -5.60 -5.67 8.23
CA ARG A 165 -4.46 -4.76 8.16
C ARG A 165 -4.48 -3.76 9.33
N TYR A 166 -3.29 -3.38 9.79
CA TYR A 166 -3.04 -2.52 10.97
C TYR A 166 -3.43 -3.15 12.31
N ILE A 167 -3.84 -4.40 12.31
CA ILE A 167 -3.96 -5.20 13.51
C ILE A 167 -2.84 -6.22 13.48
N SER A 168 -2.01 -6.22 14.51
CA SER A 168 -0.98 -7.25 14.69
C SER A 168 -1.36 -8.18 15.83
N ARG A 169 -0.75 -9.35 15.84
CA ARG A 169 -0.86 -10.33 16.91
C ARG A 169 0.53 -10.61 17.46
N GLY A 170 0.68 -10.47 18.76
CA GLY A 170 1.96 -10.66 19.42
C GLY A 170 1.78 -11.08 20.88
N ARG A 171 2.88 -11.36 21.54
CA ARG A 171 2.90 -11.70 22.97
C ARG A 171 3.09 -10.46 23.84
N LEU A 172 2.43 -10.40 24.99
CA LEU A 172 2.66 -9.42 26.02
C LEU A 172 2.71 -10.10 27.40
N PRO A 173 3.86 -10.09 28.12
CA PRO A 173 5.15 -9.52 27.70
C PRO A 173 5.78 -10.25 26.50
N ASP A 174 6.75 -9.61 25.86
CA ASP A 174 7.44 -10.15 24.70
C ASP A 174 8.06 -11.52 24.98
N GLY A 175 8.02 -12.38 23.97
CA GLY A 175 8.64 -13.73 23.98
C GLY A 175 7.97 -14.73 24.91
N ASN A 176 7.27 -14.31 25.95
CA ASN A 176 6.66 -15.18 26.95
C ASN A 176 5.43 -14.52 27.56
N GLY A 177 4.30 -14.72 27.01
CA GLY A 177 3.05 -14.12 27.50
C GLY A 177 1.86 -14.59 26.71
N ASN A 178 0.70 -14.01 27.04
CA ASN A 178 -0.52 -14.28 26.29
C ASN A 178 -0.47 -13.62 24.92
N TRP A 179 -1.08 -14.28 23.94
CA TRP A 179 -1.30 -13.70 22.64
C TRP A 179 -2.35 -12.60 22.69
N CYS A 180 -1.96 -11.40 22.24
CA CYS A 180 -2.79 -10.21 22.19
C CYS A 180 -2.99 -9.76 20.74
N TYR A 181 -4.08 -9.04 20.50
CA TYR A 181 -4.24 -8.22 19.31
C TYR A 181 -3.79 -6.80 19.65
N PHE A 182 -3.13 -6.12 18.69
CA PHE A 182 -2.68 -4.75 18.83
C PHE A 182 -3.18 -3.91 17.65
N ASN A 183 -3.72 -2.73 17.92
CA ASN A 183 -4.15 -1.78 16.90
C ASN A 183 -3.01 -0.89 16.39
N ALA A 184 -1.84 -0.96 17.00
CA ALA A 184 -0.62 -0.26 16.59
C ALA A 184 0.53 -1.28 16.56
N PRO A 185 0.90 -1.80 15.37
CA PRO A 185 2.07 -2.68 15.22
C PRO A 185 3.35 -1.98 15.66
N SER A 186 4.23 -2.71 16.34
CA SER A 186 5.54 -2.23 16.84
C SER A 186 6.69 -3.07 16.25
N PRO A 187 6.97 -2.97 14.95
CA PRO A 187 8.02 -3.75 14.33
C PRO A 187 9.40 -3.38 14.92
N ASN A 188 10.18 -4.39 15.31
CA ASN A 188 11.49 -4.26 15.98
C ASN A 188 11.48 -3.57 17.35
N GLU A 189 10.33 -3.38 17.94
CA GLU A 189 10.21 -2.79 19.27
C GLU A 189 9.41 -3.69 20.19
N SER A 190 9.53 -3.44 21.51
CA SER A 190 8.75 -4.17 22.51
C SER A 190 7.26 -3.85 22.42
N ASN A 191 6.42 -4.87 22.58
CA ASN A 191 4.96 -4.70 22.71
C ASN A 191 4.54 -4.04 24.05
N SER A 192 5.48 -3.79 24.97
CA SER A 192 5.21 -3.32 26.35
C SER A 192 4.48 -1.97 26.41
N GLN A 193 4.57 -1.16 25.36
CA GLN A 193 3.89 0.15 25.29
C GLN A 193 2.49 0.05 24.66
N ASN A 194 2.09 -1.11 24.17
CA ASN A 194 0.83 -1.31 23.49
C ASN A 194 -0.25 -1.87 24.43
N THR A 195 -1.50 -1.55 24.13
CA THR A 195 -2.65 -2.14 24.81
C THR A 195 -2.91 -3.54 24.25
N CYS A 196 -2.96 -4.53 25.15
CA CYS A 196 -3.34 -5.91 24.80
C CYS A 196 -4.86 -6.03 24.66
N TYR A 197 -5.32 -6.37 23.47
CA TYR A 197 -6.71 -6.72 23.21
C TYR A 197 -6.87 -8.23 23.12
N SER A 198 -7.94 -8.77 23.70
CA SER A 198 -8.23 -10.20 23.72
C SER A 198 -8.85 -10.73 22.41
N GLY A 199 -9.22 -9.86 21.50
CA GLY A 199 -9.87 -10.20 20.25
C GLY A 199 -10.48 -8.98 19.57
N ILE A 200 -11.28 -9.26 18.54
CA ILE A 200 -12.07 -8.26 17.80
C ILE A 200 -13.54 -8.45 18.15
N THR A 201 -14.29 -7.36 18.28
CA THR A 201 -15.73 -7.40 18.55
C THR A 201 -16.48 -7.89 17.30
N GLU A 202 -17.51 -8.68 17.47
CA GLU A 202 -18.36 -9.13 16.38
C GLU A 202 -19.14 -7.97 15.76
N THR A 203 -19.45 -8.07 14.46
CA THR A 203 -20.22 -7.08 13.72
C THR A 203 -21.69 -7.12 14.11
N PRO A 204 -22.41 -5.98 14.06
CA PRO A 204 -23.85 -5.95 14.25
C PRO A 204 -24.57 -6.55 13.03
N ALA A 205 -25.77 -7.06 13.26
CA ALA A 205 -26.66 -7.48 12.18
C ALA A 205 -27.70 -6.39 11.89
N LEU A 206 -27.89 -6.06 10.61
CA LEU A 206 -28.91 -5.14 10.12
C LEU A 206 -29.95 -5.96 9.35
N ASP A 207 -31.24 -5.74 9.66
CA ASP A 207 -32.36 -6.50 9.09
C ASP A 207 -32.68 -6.11 7.64
N LEU A 208 -32.35 -4.86 7.24
CA LEU A 208 -32.62 -4.34 5.91
C LEU A 208 -31.33 -4.34 5.05
N ALA A 209 -31.41 -4.95 3.87
CA ALA A 209 -30.29 -4.99 2.92
C ALA A 209 -30.11 -3.62 2.23
N SER A 210 -28.90 -3.41 1.65
CA SER A 210 -28.64 -2.28 0.74
C SER A 210 -29.51 -2.43 -0.52
N GLY A 211 -30.02 -1.31 -1.07
CA GLY A 211 -30.83 -1.34 -2.29
C GLY A 211 -31.73 -0.13 -2.47
N TRP A 212 -32.69 -0.27 -3.40
CA TRP A 212 -33.68 0.76 -3.75
C TRP A 212 -34.98 0.57 -3.00
N TYR A 213 -35.54 1.68 -2.52
CA TYR A 213 -36.77 1.73 -1.77
C TYR A 213 -37.62 2.91 -2.23
N TYR A 214 -38.92 2.73 -2.36
CA TYR A 214 -39.85 3.77 -2.83
C TYR A 214 -40.29 4.76 -1.75
N ALA A 215 -39.92 4.49 -0.49
CA ALA A 215 -40.27 5.32 0.66
C ALA A 215 -39.25 5.17 1.77
N ALA A 216 -39.33 6.05 2.77
CA ALA A 216 -38.51 5.96 3.98
C ALA A 216 -38.56 4.56 4.58
N GLN A 217 -37.41 4.10 5.07
CA GLN A 217 -37.22 2.78 5.65
C GLN A 217 -36.91 2.87 7.13
N GLN A 218 -37.30 1.84 7.85
CA GLN A 218 -36.89 1.60 9.23
C GLN A 218 -35.89 0.43 9.24
N VAL A 219 -34.73 0.65 9.83
CA VAL A 219 -33.66 -0.35 9.91
C VAL A 219 -33.49 -0.76 11.36
N ALA A 220 -33.75 -2.02 11.67
CA ALA A 220 -33.48 -2.58 12.98
C ALA A 220 -32.04 -3.16 13.02
N ILE A 221 -31.33 -2.84 14.09
CA ILE A 221 -29.95 -3.26 14.29
C ILE A 221 -29.86 -4.10 15.56
N THR A 222 -29.30 -5.28 15.40
CA THR A 222 -29.06 -6.20 16.53
C THR A 222 -27.58 -6.20 16.85
N SER A 223 -27.23 -5.65 18.01
CA SER A 223 -25.88 -5.70 18.54
C SER A 223 -25.59 -7.04 19.21
N PRO A 224 -24.37 -7.60 19.10
CA PRO A 224 -23.94 -8.76 19.87
C PRO A 224 -24.07 -8.54 21.39
N ILE A 225 -24.13 -9.61 22.16
CA ILE A 225 -24.26 -9.54 23.62
C ILE A 225 -23.05 -8.82 24.24
N ASN A 226 -23.29 -7.95 25.25
CA ASN A 226 -22.28 -7.15 25.92
C ASN A 226 -21.52 -6.21 24.97
N THR A 227 -22.22 -5.62 24.02
CA THR A 227 -21.66 -4.63 23.10
C THR A 227 -22.61 -3.46 22.89
N THR A 228 -22.05 -2.31 22.59
CA THR A 228 -22.77 -1.10 22.16
C THR A 228 -22.42 -0.78 20.71
N SER A 229 -23.42 -0.49 19.90
CA SER A 229 -23.22 -0.10 18.51
C SER A 229 -23.43 1.40 18.32
N TYR A 230 -22.62 1.98 17.43
CA TYR A 230 -22.69 3.38 17.01
C TYR A 230 -22.82 3.47 15.51
N TYR A 231 -23.41 4.57 15.02
CA TYR A 231 -23.61 4.75 13.57
C TYR A 231 -23.31 6.17 13.12
N THR A 232 -22.99 6.28 11.81
CA THR A 232 -22.87 7.51 11.06
C THR A 232 -23.68 7.40 9.76
N THR A 233 -24.02 8.56 9.15
CA THR A 233 -24.69 8.64 7.83
C THR A 233 -23.93 9.51 6.83
N ASN A 234 -22.72 9.94 7.19
CA ASN A 234 -21.86 10.82 6.41
C ASN A 234 -20.64 10.10 5.79
N GLY A 235 -20.55 8.76 5.90
CA GLY A 235 -19.45 7.96 5.38
C GLY A 235 -18.26 7.81 6.34
N ASP A 236 -18.30 8.46 7.50
CA ASP A 236 -17.26 8.30 8.54
C ASP A 236 -17.30 6.88 9.12
N VAL A 237 -16.16 6.45 9.65
CA VAL A 237 -16.06 5.22 10.44
C VAL A 237 -16.60 5.51 11.83
N PRO A 238 -17.69 4.85 12.26
CA PRO A 238 -18.27 5.12 13.56
C PRO A 238 -17.29 4.89 14.72
N ASP A 239 -17.32 5.81 15.69
CA ASP A 239 -16.59 5.70 16.95
C ASP A 239 -17.54 5.90 18.17
N ARG A 240 -17.00 5.89 19.40
CA ARG A 240 -17.81 6.02 20.62
C ARG A 240 -18.33 7.45 20.88
N ASN A 241 -17.94 8.44 20.06
CA ASN A 241 -18.45 9.82 20.14
C ASN A 241 -19.63 10.04 19.17
N ASP A 242 -19.88 9.08 18.28
CA ASP A 242 -21.01 9.12 17.35
C ASP A 242 -22.34 8.72 17.99
N ILE A 243 -23.38 8.60 17.20
CA ILE A 243 -24.72 8.34 17.70
C ILE A 243 -24.86 6.87 18.12
N GLU A 244 -25.15 6.67 19.40
CA GLU A 244 -25.43 5.34 19.96
C GLU A 244 -26.78 4.82 19.45
N ILE A 245 -26.82 3.52 19.14
CA ILE A 245 -28.03 2.85 18.64
C ILE A 245 -28.86 2.35 19.82
N ASN A 246 -29.97 3.06 20.11
CA ASN A 246 -30.91 2.74 21.16
C ASN A 246 -32.27 2.26 20.64
N GLY A 247 -32.38 2.04 19.34
CA GLY A 247 -33.62 1.61 18.67
C GLY A 247 -33.45 1.58 17.16
N PRO A 248 -34.52 1.34 16.41
CA PRO A 248 -34.47 1.35 14.95
C PRO A 248 -34.08 2.72 14.40
N ILE A 249 -33.31 2.72 13.31
CA ILE A 249 -32.92 3.95 12.60
C ILE A 249 -33.86 4.16 11.42
N TYR A 250 -34.33 5.40 11.26
CA TYR A 250 -35.18 5.80 10.13
C TYR A 250 -34.35 6.47 9.04
N VAL A 251 -34.39 5.93 7.84
CA VAL A 251 -33.73 6.45 6.64
C VAL A 251 -34.77 7.08 5.72
N TYR A 252 -34.77 8.41 5.61
CA TYR A 252 -35.77 9.17 4.88
C TYR A 252 -35.37 9.56 3.46
N SER A 253 -34.08 9.56 3.15
CA SER A 253 -33.52 9.93 1.85
C SER A 253 -32.32 9.05 1.55
N THR A 254 -31.91 9.06 0.28
CA THR A 254 -30.70 8.35 -0.17
C THR A 254 -29.51 8.67 0.72
N SER A 255 -28.95 7.63 1.34
CA SER A 255 -27.83 7.76 2.29
C SER A 255 -27.12 6.43 2.53
N VAL A 256 -25.95 6.50 3.10
CA VAL A 256 -25.22 5.34 3.60
C VAL A 256 -25.33 5.31 5.12
N LEU A 257 -25.71 4.17 5.66
CA LEU A 257 -25.66 3.89 7.09
C LEU A 257 -24.42 3.04 7.37
N SER A 258 -23.45 3.60 8.09
CA SER A 258 -22.27 2.90 8.59
C SER A 258 -22.46 2.57 10.05
N VAL A 259 -22.28 1.30 10.43
CA VAL A 259 -22.49 0.83 11.81
C VAL A 259 -21.25 0.10 12.30
N ARG A 260 -20.87 0.34 13.54
CA ARG A 260 -19.74 -0.32 14.19
C ARG A 260 -20.06 -0.65 15.65
N THR A 261 -19.56 -1.79 16.11
CA THR A 261 -19.82 -2.31 17.45
C THR A 261 -18.57 -2.27 18.31
N PHE A 262 -18.75 -1.96 19.57
CA PHE A 262 -17.70 -1.86 20.59
C PHE A 262 -18.04 -2.74 21.79
N SER A 263 -17.06 -3.47 22.30
CA SER A 263 -17.24 -4.31 23.48
C SER A 263 -17.40 -3.48 24.75
N ASP A 264 -18.37 -3.84 25.58
CA ASP A 264 -18.62 -3.25 26.90
C ASP A 264 -17.94 -4.07 28.01
N VAL A 265 -17.43 -5.25 27.68
CA VAL A 265 -16.76 -6.16 28.61
C VAL A 265 -15.41 -6.58 28.06
N GLY A 266 -14.37 -6.43 28.89
CA GLY A 266 -13.02 -6.77 28.47
C GLY A 266 -12.44 -5.80 27.44
N GLN A 267 -11.18 -6.01 27.10
CA GLN A 267 -10.49 -5.21 26.07
C GLN A 267 -10.55 -5.97 24.75
N LYS A 268 -11.50 -5.60 23.88
CA LYS A 268 -11.55 -6.06 22.48
C LYS A 268 -11.44 -4.85 21.55
N LEU A 269 -10.82 -5.07 20.40
CA LEU A 269 -10.85 -4.10 19.30
C LEU A 269 -12.29 -3.93 18.78
N PRO A 270 -12.65 -2.75 18.26
CA PRO A 270 -13.94 -2.54 17.64
C PRO A 270 -14.15 -3.50 16.45
N SER A 271 -15.40 -3.77 16.12
CA SER A 271 -15.76 -4.60 14.96
C SER A 271 -15.29 -4.00 13.63
N ALA A 272 -15.33 -4.76 12.56
CA ALA A 272 -15.39 -4.19 11.22
C ALA A 272 -16.62 -3.28 11.10
N VAL A 273 -16.56 -2.32 10.17
CA VAL A 273 -17.70 -1.45 9.84
C VAL A 273 -18.65 -2.23 8.94
N VAL A 274 -19.94 -2.15 9.22
CA VAL A 274 -20.99 -2.65 8.33
C VAL A 274 -21.62 -1.46 7.65
N ASP A 275 -21.49 -1.38 6.33
CA ASP A 275 -22.09 -0.33 5.52
C ASP A 275 -23.35 -0.85 4.83
N ARG A 276 -24.35 0.04 4.70
CA ARG A 276 -25.57 -0.20 3.92
C ARG A 276 -25.96 1.07 3.17
N THR A 277 -26.04 0.96 1.85
CA THR A 277 -26.52 2.04 0.99
C THR A 277 -28.04 1.88 0.77
N TYR A 278 -28.79 2.88 1.16
CA TYR A 278 -30.24 2.96 0.92
C TYR A 278 -30.49 4.05 -0.10
N ILE A 279 -31.07 3.68 -1.24
CA ILE A 279 -31.43 4.59 -2.33
C ILE A 279 -32.95 4.77 -2.25
N ILE A 280 -33.39 5.95 -1.80
CA ILE A 280 -34.77 6.22 -1.43
C ILE A 280 -35.40 7.16 -2.45
N ASP A 281 -36.50 6.72 -3.09
CA ASP A 281 -37.33 7.52 -3.99
C ASP A 281 -36.55 8.21 -5.13
N GLU A 282 -35.51 7.51 -5.64
CA GLU A 282 -34.70 7.98 -6.76
C GLU A 282 -35.23 7.45 -8.09
N ASP A 283 -34.91 8.18 -9.16
CA ASP A 283 -35.33 7.83 -10.51
C ASP A 283 -34.87 6.40 -10.89
N ASN A 284 -35.79 5.71 -11.56
CA ASN A 284 -35.52 4.35 -12.02
C ASN A 284 -34.70 4.36 -13.30
N HIS A 285 -33.47 3.86 -13.24
CA HIS A 285 -32.61 3.63 -14.40
C HIS A 285 -32.04 2.21 -14.34
N ASP A 286 -31.53 1.71 -15.45
CA ASP A 286 -30.93 0.39 -15.62
C ASP A 286 -29.38 0.43 -15.65
N LEU A 287 -28.79 1.54 -15.22
CA LEU A 287 -27.34 1.69 -15.13
C LEU A 287 -26.84 1.09 -13.81
N PRO A 288 -25.64 0.48 -13.83
CA PRO A 288 -24.95 0.11 -12.60
C PRO A 288 -24.67 1.32 -11.71
N VAL A 289 -24.68 1.12 -10.40
CA VAL A 289 -24.37 2.16 -9.41
C VAL A 289 -23.21 1.74 -8.53
N VAL A 290 -22.28 2.67 -8.35
CA VAL A 290 -21.16 2.56 -7.40
C VAL A 290 -21.41 3.52 -6.26
N SER A 291 -21.74 3.01 -5.08
CA SER A 291 -21.79 3.79 -3.85
C SER A 291 -20.39 3.86 -3.24
N ILE A 292 -19.73 5.01 -3.32
CA ILE A 292 -18.40 5.25 -2.70
C ILE A 292 -18.61 5.83 -1.31
N ILE A 293 -18.04 5.18 -0.32
CA ILE A 293 -18.19 5.51 1.10
C ILE A 293 -16.83 5.93 1.65
N THR A 294 -16.72 7.20 1.99
CA THR A 294 -15.49 7.78 2.53
C THR A 294 -15.83 8.98 3.42
N THR A 295 -14.95 9.32 4.35
CA THR A 295 -15.16 10.51 5.20
C THR A 295 -15.14 11.79 4.36
N GLU A 296 -15.94 12.76 4.74
CA GLU A 296 -16.06 14.05 4.05
C GLU A 296 -14.70 14.74 3.88
N ASN A 297 -13.88 14.72 4.90
CA ASN A 297 -12.55 15.32 4.89
C ASN A 297 -11.61 14.73 3.85
N HIS A 298 -11.76 13.47 3.48
CA HIS A 298 -10.95 12.85 2.43
C HIS A 298 -11.13 13.53 1.06
N LEU A 299 -12.33 14.06 0.80
CA LEU A 299 -12.66 14.73 -0.46
C LEU A 299 -12.55 16.24 -0.37
N TRP A 300 -13.05 16.84 0.72
CA TRP A 300 -13.41 18.26 0.78
C TRP A 300 -12.58 19.10 1.75
N ASP A 301 -11.75 18.51 2.63
CA ASP A 301 -10.86 19.31 3.48
C ASP A 301 -9.91 20.15 2.62
N TRP A 302 -9.83 21.46 2.93
CA TRP A 302 -9.05 22.39 2.12
C TRP A 302 -7.57 22.03 1.99
N ASN A 303 -6.95 21.50 3.06
CA ASN A 303 -5.53 21.20 3.09
C ASN A 303 -5.20 19.79 2.58
N SER A 304 -6.12 18.85 2.76
CA SER A 304 -5.85 17.43 2.53
C SER A 304 -6.88 16.70 1.69
N GLY A 305 -8.03 17.31 1.38
CA GLY A 305 -9.07 16.69 0.55
C GLY A 305 -8.63 16.55 -0.89
N ILE A 306 -8.82 15.37 -1.48
CA ILE A 306 -8.31 15.07 -2.84
C ILE A 306 -9.13 15.70 -3.98
N TYR A 307 -10.29 16.27 -3.69
CA TYR A 307 -11.21 16.79 -4.71
C TYR A 307 -11.16 18.32 -4.86
N VAL A 308 -10.52 19.02 -3.93
CA VAL A 308 -10.46 20.49 -3.86
C VAL A 308 -9.16 21.06 -4.42
N MET A 309 -9.15 22.37 -4.61
CA MET A 309 -7.96 23.12 -5.10
C MET A 309 -6.80 23.04 -4.09
N GLY A 310 -7.10 23.26 -2.80
CA GLY A 310 -6.09 23.32 -1.75
C GLY A 310 -5.24 24.63 -1.78
N PRO A 311 -4.31 24.77 -0.82
CA PRO A 311 -3.58 26.01 -0.60
C PRO A 311 -2.50 26.31 -1.65
N ASN A 312 -2.03 25.32 -2.40
CA ASN A 312 -0.88 25.43 -3.31
C ASN A 312 -1.32 25.55 -4.79
N ALA A 313 -2.61 25.68 -5.06
CA ALA A 313 -3.15 25.72 -6.40
C ALA A 313 -2.71 26.95 -7.18
N SER A 314 -2.24 26.76 -8.43
CA SER A 314 -2.08 27.85 -9.39
C SER A 314 -3.43 28.49 -9.71
N ALA A 315 -3.46 29.82 -9.93
CA ALA A 315 -4.67 30.53 -10.33
C ALA A 315 -5.13 30.20 -11.76
N ASN A 316 -4.26 29.65 -12.60
CA ASN A 316 -4.53 29.37 -14.01
C ASN A 316 -4.83 27.89 -14.22
N TYR A 317 -5.82 27.61 -15.10
CA TYR A 317 -6.10 26.26 -15.57
C TYR A 317 -4.83 25.60 -16.15
N PRO A 318 -4.51 24.35 -15.83
CA PRO A 318 -5.31 23.37 -15.09
C PRO A 318 -5.06 23.33 -13.58
N TYR A 319 -4.70 24.45 -12.96
CA TYR A 319 -4.55 24.65 -11.52
C TYR A 319 -3.49 23.74 -10.89
N PHE A 320 -2.31 23.66 -11.53
CA PHE A 320 -1.19 22.87 -11.01
C PHE A 320 -0.88 23.24 -9.56
N GLY A 321 -0.48 22.25 -8.77
CA GLY A 321 -0.30 22.37 -7.32
C GLY A 321 -1.57 22.21 -6.50
N SER A 322 -2.74 22.04 -7.14
CA SER A 322 -3.98 21.69 -6.42
C SER A 322 -3.88 20.29 -5.83
N ASN A 323 -4.65 20.04 -4.76
CA ASN A 323 -4.69 18.74 -4.09
C ASN A 323 -5.06 17.59 -5.04
N PHE A 324 -5.87 17.83 -6.07
CA PHE A 324 -6.23 16.81 -7.06
C PHE A 324 -5.10 16.49 -8.06
N TRP A 325 -3.96 17.19 -8.01
CA TRP A 325 -2.74 16.84 -8.74
C TRP A 325 -1.78 15.99 -7.92
N GLU A 326 -1.95 16.00 -6.58
CA GLU A 326 -1.09 15.23 -5.69
C GLU A 326 -1.34 13.72 -5.84
N PRO A 327 -0.30 12.87 -5.63
CA PRO A 327 -0.43 11.41 -5.68
C PRO A 327 -1.04 10.86 -4.38
N TRP A 328 -2.11 11.49 -3.91
CA TRP A 328 -2.74 11.10 -2.66
C TRP A 328 -3.81 10.06 -2.88
N SER A 329 -3.79 9.03 -2.04
CA SER A 329 -4.86 8.04 -1.93
C SER A 329 -5.63 8.19 -0.62
N ARG A 330 -6.88 7.76 -0.63
CA ARG A 330 -7.77 7.76 0.54
C ARG A 330 -8.41 6.39 0.69
N LYS A 331 -8.20 5.75 1.84
CA LYS A 331 -8.90 4.51 2.16
C LYS A 331 -10.39 4.75 2.14
N SER A 332 -11.10 4.02 1.29
CA SER A 332 -12.53 4.14 1.07
C SER A 332 -13.18 2.77 0.99
N ARG A 333 -14.50 2.74 1.08
CA ARG A 333 -15.32 1.54 0.95
C ARG A 333 -16.31 1.74 -0.20
N MET A 334 -16.83 0.66 -0.76
CA MET A 334 -17.88 0.76 -1.79
C MET A 334 -18.87 -0.39 -1.68
N GLU A 335 -20.07 -0.13 -2.18
CA GLU A 335 -21.04 -1.14 -2.60
C GLU A 335 -21.30 -0.96 -4.10
N PHE A 336 -21.28 -2.06 -4.85
CA PHE A 336 -21.57 -2.07 -6.28
C PHE A 336 -22.92 -2.75 -6.53
N PHE A 337 -23.76 -2.07 -7.31
CA PHE A 337 -25.06 -2.55 -7.74
C PHE A 337 -25.07 -2.64 -9.26
N ASP A 338 -25.54 -3.75 -9.79
CA ASP A 338 -25.69 -3.92 -11.23
C ASP A 338 -26.93 -3.17 -11.78
N GLY A 339 -27.15 -3.26 -13.10
CA GLY A 339 -28.28 -2.62 -13.74
C GLY A 339 -29.63 -3.18 -13.30
N SER A 340 -29.68 -4.35 -12.66
CA SER A 340 -30.89 -4.90 -12.03
C SER A 340 -31.15 -4.36 -10.61
N LYS A 341 -30.27 -3.44 -10.13
CA LYS A 341 -30.29 -2.85 -8.78
C LYS A 341 -29.98 -3.85 -7.67
N THR A 342 -29.37 -4.95 -8.00
CA THR A 342 -28.92 -5.95 -7.04
C THR A 342 -27.49 -5.66 -6.62
N LYS A 343 -27.25 -5.63 -5.30
CA LYS A 343 -25.87 -5.54 -4.78
C LYS A 343 -25.10 -6.79 -5.17
N GLN A 344 -23.97 -6.62 -5.86
CA GLN A 344 -23.14 -7.70 -6.33
C GLN A 344 -21.93 -7.94 -5.41
N PHE A 345 -21.30 -6.86 -4.94
CA PHE A 345 -20.17 -6.95 -4.02
C PHE A 345 -20.01 -5.67 -3.21
N GLU A 346 -19.19 -5.78 -2.18
CA GLU A 346 -18.62 -4.67 -1.42
C GLU A 346 -17.10 -4.81 -1.39
N ALA A 347 -16.37 -3.69 -1.31
CA ALA A 347 -14.92 -3.69 -1.29
C ALA A 347 -14.35 -2.54 -0.46
N VAL A 348 -13.14 -2.76 0.07
CA VAL A 348 -12.28 -1.72 0.65
C VAL A 348 -11.13 -1.49 -0.31
N PHE A 349 -10.82 -0.22 -0.61
CA PHE A 349 -9.85 0.15 -1.63
C PHE A 349 -9.21 1.51 -1.32
N ASP A 350 -8.16 1.84 -2.06
CA ASP A 350 -7.62 3.20 -2.09
C ASP A 350 -8.26 3.99 -3.23
N LEU A 351 -8.84 5.15 -2.91
CA LEU A 351 -9.46 6.09 -3.82
C LEU A 351 -8.46 7.18 -4.20
N GLU A 352 -8.24 7.37 -5.50
CA GLU A 352 -7.33 8.38 -6.04
C GLU A 352 -8.02 9.20 -7.13
N ILE A 353 -7.60 10.47 -7.31
CA ILE A 353 -8.00 11.23 -8.50
C ILE A 353 -7.19 10.74 -9.70
N HIS A 354 -7.88 10.39 -10.78
CA HIS A 354 -7.27 9.85 -12.00
C HIS A 354 -7.38 10.81 -13.18
N GLY A 355 -6.42 10.72 -14.09
CA GLY A 355 -6.40 11.44 -15.36
C GLY A 355 -5.23 12.39 -15.50
N GLY A 356 -5.10 12.99 -16.68
CA GLY A 356 -4.23 14.12 -16.98
C GLY A 356 -4.95 15.44 -16.68
N TRP A 357 -5.10 16.33 -17.65
CA TRP A 357 -5.75 17.62 -17.49
C TRP A 357 -7.22 17.53 -17.04
N SER A 358 -7.90 16.43 -17.31
CA SER A 358 -9.26 16.16 -16.81
C SER A 358 -9.37 16.13 -15.28
N ARG A 359 -8.27 16.08 -14.53
CA ARG A 359 -8.26 16.28 -13.07
C ARG A 359 -8.77 17.66 -12.66
N ALA A 360 -8.57 18.67 -13.52
CA ALA A 360 -9.00 20.04 -13.27
C ALA A 360 -10.50 20.27 -13.55
N GLU A 361 -11.17 19.33 -14.21
CA GLU A 361 -12.61 19.42 -14.48
C GLU A 361 -13.45 19.35 -13.19
N PRO A 362 -14.64 19.99 -13.17
CA PRO A 362 -15.50 19.96 -11.98
C PRO A 362 -15.84 18.54 -11.52
N GLN A 363 -16.22 17.66 -12.45
CA GLN A 363 -16.39 16.23 -12.17
C GLN A 363 -15.08 15.50 -12.50
N LYS A 364 -14.49 14.87 -11.50
CA LYS A 364 -13.19 14.18 -11.62
C LYS A 364 -13.39 12.68 -11.84
N SER A 365 -12.40 12.07 -12.50
CA SER A 365 -12.31 10.61 -12.57
C SER A 365 -11.65 10.07 -11.32
N PHE A 366 -12.07 8.90 -10.88
CA PHE A 366 -11.47 8.18 -9.77
C PHE A 366 -10.76 6.91 -10.27
N ARG A 367 -9.65 6.59 -9.64
CA ARG A 367 -9.04 5.27 -9.65
C ARG A 367 -9.45 4.54 -8.38
N ILE A 368 -9.93 3.33 -8.57
CA ILE A 368 -10.21 2.36 -7.52
C ILE A 368 -9.04 1.38 -7.52
N ASP A 369 -8.30 1.33 -6.44
CA ASP A 369 -7.12 0.45 -6.29
C ASP A 369 -7.38 -0.56 -5.17
N ALA A 370 -7.82 -1.76 -5.56
CA ALA A 370 -8.17 -2.85 -4.65
C ALA A 370 -6.90 -3.62 -4.29
N LYS A 371 -6.28 -3.24 -3.19
CA LYS A 371 -5.02 -3.86 -2.74
C LYS A 371 -5.26 -5.14 -1.94
N SER A 372 -4.32 -6.09 -2.08
CA SER A 372 -4.31 -7.34 -1.28
C SER A 372 -4.31 -7.14 0.23
N ILE A 373 -3.88 -5.95 0.68
CA ILE A 373 -3.89 -5.52 2.07
C ILE A 373 -5.29 -5.24 2.66
N TYR A 374 -6.32 -5.14 1.79
CA TYR A 374 -7.72 -4.98 2.20
C TYR A 374 -8.46 -6.31 1.96
N THR A 375 -9.31 -6.34 0.96
CA THR A 375 -10.09 -7.52 0.57
C THR A 375 -9.49 -8.29 -0.59
N GLY A 376 -8.38 -7.81 -1.16
CA GLY A 376 -7.80 -8.34 -2.39
C GLY A 376 -8.50 -7.85 -3.64
N ASP A 377 -8.27 -8.54 -4.75
CA ASP A 377 -8.86 -8.21 -6.04
C ASP A 377 -10.39 -8.27 -5.98
N ILE A 378 -11.03 -7.42 -6.77
CA ILE A 378 -12.48 -7.42 -6.92
C ILE A 378 -12.87 -8.55 -7.88
N GLU A 379 -13.54 -9.56 -7.36
CA GLU A 379 -13.96 -10.74 -8.10
C GLU A 379 -15.40 -10.56 -8.63
N TYR A 380 -15.53 -9.86 -9.77
CA TYR A 380 -16.80 -9.62 -10.44
C TYR A 380 -16.58 -9.23 -11.91
N PRO A 381 -17.37 -9.72 -12.90
CA PRO A 381 -17.24 -9.36 -14.32
C PRO A 381 -17.74 -7.92 -14.58
N LEU A 382 -16.94 -6.92 -14.18
CA LEU A 382 -17.27 -5.49 -14.31
C LEU A 382 -17.55 -5.05 -15.75
N ILE A 383 -17.02 -5.76 -16.73
CA ILE A 383 -17.18 -5.46 -18.15
C ILE A 383 -18.12 -6.48 -18.76
N PRO A 384 -19.43 -6.18 -18.95
CA PRO A 384 -20.42 -7.16 -19.40
C PRO A 384 -20.09 -7.84 -20.74
N ARG A 385 -19.33 -7.16 -21.62
CA ARG A 385 -18.91 -7.68 -22.91
C ARG A 385 -17.66 -8.56 -22.87
N LYS A 386 -16.96 -8.57 -21.74
CA LYS A 386 -15.77 -9.40 -21.49
C LYS A 386 -16.00 -10.25 -20.24
N PRO A 387 -17.00 -11.12 -20.22
CA PRO A 387 -17.40 -11.86 -19.01
C PRO A 387 -16.33 -12.82 -18.51
N GLY A 388 -15.32 -13.14 -19.33
CA GLY A 388 -14.17 -13.94 -18.92
C GLY A 388 -13.13 -13.16 -18.07
N ILE A 389 -13.26 -11.82 -17.96
CA ILE A 389 -12.42 -11.03 -17.07
C ILE A 389 -13.22 -10.78 -15.80
N THR A 390 -12.87 -11.48 -14.74
CA THR A 390 -13.63 -11.51 -13.48
C THR A 390 -12.85 -11.00 -12.28
N SER A 391 -11.56 -10.77 -12.41
CA SER A 391 -10.69 -10.30 -11.31
C SER A 391 -10.02 -8.98 -11.68
N PHE A 392 -10.11 -7.99 -10.80
CA PHE A 392 -9.57 -6.65 -11.00
C PHE A 392 -8.86 -6.17 -9.74
N ASN A 393 -7.55 -5.92 -9.85
CA ASN A 393 -6.81 -5.24 -8.79
C ASN A 393 -7.02 -3.72 -8.82
N ASN A 394 -7.38 -3.16 -9.96
CA ASN A 394 -7.76 -1.75 -10.10
C ASN A 394 -8.66 -1.51 -11.32
N PHE A 395 -9.42 -0.43 -11.27
CA PHE A 395 -10.16 0.11 -12.41
C PHE A 395 -10.45 1.61 -12.23
N ASN A 396 -10.87 2.27 -13.31
CA ASN A 396 -11.15 3.70 -13.29
C ASN A 396 -12.64 3.98 -13.50
N LEU A 397 -13.20 4.84 -12.64
CA LEU A 397 -14.50 5.48 -12.86
C LEU A 397 -14.25 6.79 -13.60
N ARG A 398 -14.56 6.83 -14.88
CA ARG A 398 -14.20 7.96 -15.76
C ARG A 398 -15.30 9.01 -15.82
N ASN A 399 -14.87 10.27 -15.84
CA ASN A 399 -15.76 11.44 -15.99
C ASN A 399 -16.12 11.79 -17.46
N GLY A 400 -15.70 10.96 -18.43
CA GLY A 400 -15.84 11.26 -19.86
C GLY A 400 -14.63 12.00 -20.47
N GLY A 401 -13.52 12.13 -19.73
CA GLY A 401 -12.29 12.75 -20.21
C GLY A 401 -12.43 14.24 -20.49
N GLN A 402 -11.78 14.73 -21.55
CA GLN A 402 -11.80 16.14 -21.96
C GLN A 402 -13.19 16.64 -22.44
N HIS A 403 -14.10 15.71 -22.74
CA HIS A 403 -15.48 16.00 -23.12
C HIS A 403 -16.47 15.91 -21.96
N SER A 404 -15.97 15.89 -20.71
CA SER A 404 -16.78 15.78 -19.49
C SER A 404 -17.87 16.87 -19.33
N LEU A 405 -17.66 18.03 -19.95
CA LEU A 405 -18.61 19.14 -19.94
C LEU A 405 -19.66 19.07 -21.06
N PHE A 406 -19.51 18.14 -22.03
CA PHE A 406 -20.40 18.02 -23.18
C PHE A 406 -21.22 16.72 -23.12
N ASP A 407 -20.81 15.72 -23.86
CA ASP A 407 -21.56 14.47 -24.05
C ASP A 407 -21.19 13.34 -23.08
N ARG A 408 -20.01 13.38 -22.47
CA ARG A 408 -19.45 12.42 -21.50
C ARG A 408 -19.36 10.96 -21.97
N ILE A 409 -19.86 10.64 -23.17
CA ILE A 409 -19.96 9.28 -23.70
C ILE A 409 -19.02 8.99 -24.87
N GLN A 410 -18.33 10.00 -25.40
CA GLN A 410 -17.49 9.85 -26.58
C GLN A 410 -16.45 8.73 -26.43
N ASP A 411 -15.81 8.69 -25.27
CA ASP A 411 -14.82 7.65 -24.90
C ASP A 411 -15.44 6.24 -24.94
N ALA A 412 -16.63 6.10 -24.37
CA ALA A 412 -17.37 4.83 -24.34
C ALA A 412 -17.81 4.40 -25.75
N VAL A 413 -18.24 5.36 -26.57
CA VAL A 413 -18.64 5.11 -27.96
C VAL A 413 -17.43 4.68 -28.79
N MET A 414 -16.29 5.40 -28.66
CA MET A 414 -15.05 5.06 -29.40
C MET A 414 -14.51 3.70 -28.98
N SER A 415 -14.53 3.38 -27.69
CA SER A 415 -14.15 2.06 -27.19
C SER A 415 -15.05 0.96 -27.77
N ARG A 416 -16.35 1.22 -27.89
CA ARG A 416 -17.28 0.28 -28.53
C ARG A 416 -17.02 0.07 -30.02
N LEU A 417 -16.71 1.14 -30.75
CA LEU A 417 -16.42 1.07 -32.19
C LEU A 417 -15.10 0.36 -32.48
N SER A 418 -14.14 0.40 -31.56
CA SER A 418 -12.86 -0.28 -31.70
C SER A 418 -12.89 -1.78 -31.39
N GLU A 419 -13.97 -2.27 -30.79
CA GLU A 419 -14.16 -3.69 -30.45
C GLU A 419 -14.83 -4.49 -31.60
N GLY A 420 -15.30 -3.84 -32.64
CA GLY A 420 -15.89 -4.44 -33.86
C GLY A 420 -14.85 -4.57 -34.94
#